data_8d832aa414e54336dd6ef14b1bf5b2ef
#
_entry.id   8d832aa414e54336dd6ef14b1bf5b2ef
#
_cell.length_a   1.000
_cell.length_b   1.000
_cell.length_c   1.000
_cell.angle_alpha   90.00
_cell.angle_beta   90.00
_cell.angle_gamma   90.00
#
_symmetry.space_group_name_H-M   'P 1'
#
loop_
_entity.id
_entity.type
_entity.pdbx_description
1 polymer ?
#
loop_
_entity_poly.entity_id
_entity_poly.type
_entity_poly.pdbx_seq_one_letter_code
_entity_poly.pdbx_strand_id
1 'polypeptide(L)'
;MPKVSGLEKTDLTVGAVPVADEAGLYIAQDEGLFAAEGLHVTIDSIVSSADATQGQNDGKFDITAGNSVSYIQEQVTHQADLEIVAEGSLMQPGNQALYTLPGSRITDEADLKGARIGVNVLNNIGTLLISSMLHEYGISPGQVHFVAMPFPEMGQALKRHVIDAAWLPEPFGSADGASMGLVELCDLNQGATQGFPVGWYVVTKAWAKKYPRTLAAFLDALRQGQEIADTQRTAVEQAMEKLPPPYAVPPMIASVMSLETYPLSVAPDIDRSRVQRVANEMYQFQMLRQPFQVASMLGGL
;
A
#
# COMPACT_ATOMS: atom_id res chain seq x y z
N MET A 1 -19.86 -3.43 -19.82
CA MET A 1 -19.70 -2.25 -20.73
C MET A 1 -19.21 -2.70 -22.11
N PRO A 2 -19.40 -1.96 -23.22
CA PRO A 2 -18.81 -2.33 -24.49
C PRO A 2 -17.29 -2.31 -24.37
N LYS A 3 -16.60 -3.34 -24.90
CA LYS A 3 -15.13 -3.39 -24.94
C LYS A 3 -14.55 -2.12 -25.54
N VAL A 4 -13.54 -1.55 -24.91
CA VAL A 4 -12.78 -0.43 -25.46
C VAL A 4 -12.06 -0.92 -26.72
N SER A 5 -12.43 -0.41 -27.90
CA SER A 5 -11.81 -0.82 -29.17
C SER A 5 -10.61 0.06 -29.49
N GLY A 6 -9.57 -0.55 -30.05
CA GLY A 6 -8.40 0.18 -30.55
C GLY A 6 -7.48 0.68 -29.43
N LEU A 7 -7.13 -0.23 -28.49
CA LEU A 7 -6.13 0.05 -27.45
C LEU A 7 -4.80 0.47 -28.08
N GLU A 8 -4.15 1.43 -27.46
CA GLU A 8 -2.84 1.94 -27.93
C GLU A 8 -1.71 0.97 -27.56
N LYS A 9 -1.88 0.25 -26.45
CA LYS A 9 -0.94 -0.73 -25.91
C LYS A 9 -1.74 -1.85 -25.22
N THR A 10 -1.39 -3.12 -25.48
CA THR A 10 -2.07 -4.28 -24.91
C THR A 10 -1.27 -5.03 -23.86
N ASP A 11 0.05 -4.99 -23.98
CA ASP A 11 0.95 -5.67 -23.04
C ASP A 11 1.40 -4.65 -21.99
N LEU A 12 0.97 -4.84 -20.75
CA LEU A 12 1.24 -3.94 -19.62
C LEU A 12 2.07 -4.65 -18.55
N THR A 13 3.01 -3.92 -17.97
CA THR A 13 3.72 -4.35 -16.77
C THR A 13 3.33 -3.46 -15.60
N VAL A 14 2.81 -4.08 -14.55
CA VAL A 14 2.40 -3.40 -13.31
C VAL A 14 3.40 -3.75 -12.21
N GLY A 15 4.04 -2.75 -11.62
CA GLY A 15 4.85 -2.94 -10.41
C GLY A 15 3.96 -2.81 -9.16
N ALA A 16 3.87 -3.86 -8.34
CA ALA A 16 3.02 -3.85 -7.15
C ALA A 16 3.74 -4.40 -5.92
N VAL A 17 3.51 -3.80 -4.76
CA VAL A 17 3.95 -4.36 -3.48
C VAL A 17 3.04 -5.55 -3.15
N PRO A 18 3.58 -6.75 -2.83
CA PRO A 18 2.77 -7.95 -2.62
C PRO A 18 2.17 -7.99 -1.20
N VAL A 19 1.15 -7.18 -0.98
CA VAL A 19 0.39 -7.03 0.28
C VAL A 19 -1.12 -7.04 0.00
N ALA A 20 -1.92 -7.14 1.04
CA ALA A 20 -3.39 -7.16 0.92
C ALA A 20 -3.96 -5.84 0.35
N ASP A 21 -3.25 -4.72 0.51
CA ASP A 21 -3.61 -3.42 -0.07
C ASP A 21 -3.91 -3.49 -1.58
N GLU A 22 -3.26 -4.43 -2.28
CA GLU A 22 -3.33 -4.60 -3.74
C GLU A 22 -4.21 -5.78 -4.17
N ALA A 23 -5.05 -6.32 -3.28
CA ALA A 23 -5.85 -7.52 -3.57
C ALA A 23 -6.73 -7.37 -4.82
N GLY A 24 -7.32 -6.19 -5.05
CA GLY A 24 -8.15 -5.93 -6.24
C GLY A 24 -7.40 -6.12 -7.56
N LEU A 25 -6.10 -5.78 -7.61
CA LEU A 25 -5.24 -6.00 -8.77
C LEU A 25 -5.01 -7.49 -9.04
N TYR A 26 -4.66 -8.25 -7.99
CA TYR A 26 -4.41 -9.69 -8.10
C TYR A 26 -5.69 -10.45 -8.47
N ILE A 27 -6.84 -10.07 -7.90
CA ILE A 27 -8.14 -10.62 -8.24
C ILE A 27 -8.49 -10.31 -9.70
N ALA A 28 -8.29 -9.08 -10.17
CA ALA A 28 -8.54 -8.72 -11.56
C ALA A 28 -7.70 -9.56 -12.53
N GLN A 29 -6.47 -9.89 -12.17
CA GLN A 29 -5.60 -10.78 -12.92
C GLN A 29 -6.11 -12.22 -12.89
N ASP A 30 -6.42 -12.77 -11.72
CA ASP A 30 -6.81 -14.16 -11.50
C ASP A 30 -8.16 -14.49 -12.17
N GLU A 31 -9.11 -13.54 -12.11
CA GLU A 31 -10.44 -13.67 -12.73
C GLU A 31 -10.43 -13.36 -14.23
N GLY A 32 -9.26 -13.03 -14.80
CA GLY A 32 -9.12 -12.75 -16.23
C GLY A 32 -9.80 -11.45 -16.68
N LEU A 33 -10.05 -10.50 -15.76
CA LEU A 33 -10.75 -9.24 -16.07
C LEU A 33 -9.94 -8.36 -17.01
N PHE A 34 -8.62 -8.32 -16.88
CA PHE A 34 -7.73 -7.62 -17.81
C PHE A 34 -7.80 -8.24 -19.22
N ALA A 35 -7.76 -9.57 -19.31
CA ALA A 35 -7.88 -10.27 -20.59
C ALA A 35 -9.25 -10.05 -21.24
N ALA A 36 -10.32 -9.92 -20.44
CA ALA A 36 -11.65 -9.58 -20.94
C ALA A 36 -11.68 -8.20 -21.59
N GLU A 37 -10.89 -7.25 -21.12
CA GLU A 37 -10.71 -5.92 -21.73
C GLU A 37 -9.68 -5.91 -22.88
N GLY A 38 -9.04 -7.04 -23.19
CA GLY A 38 -8.04 -7.16 -24.25
C GLY A 38 -6.64 -6.77 -23.82
N LEU A 39 -6.36 -6.78 -22.53
CA LEU A 39 -5.06 -6.47 -21.94
C LEU A 39 -4.33 -7.75 -21.51
N HIS A 40 -3.03 -7.77 -21.73
CA HIS A 40 -2.10 -8.78 -21.20
C HIS A 40 -1.29 -8.11 -20.10
N VAL A 41 -1.69 -8.33 -18.84
CA VAL A 41 -1.04 -7.69 -17.67
C VAL A 41 -0.06 -8.66 -17.05
N THR A 42 1.17 -8.19 -16.81
CA THR A 42 2.17 -8.88 -15.98
C THR A 42 2.34 -8.06 -14.70
N ILE A 43 2.25 -8.72 -13.54
CA ILE A 43 2.46 -8.07 -12.24
C ILE A 43 3.83 -8.46 -11.71
N ASP A 44 4.73 -7.49 -11.59
CA ASP A 44 6.05 -7.66 -10.99
C ASP A 44 6.01 -7.21 -9.53
N SER A 45 6.49 -8.07 -8.63
CA SER A 45 6.67 -7.70 -7.23
C SER A 45 7.79 -6.69 -7.05
N ILE A 46 7.49 -5.64 -6.30
CA ILE A 46 8.45 -4.60 -5.90
C ILE A 46 8.56 -4.52 -4.38
N VAL A 47 9.67 -4.03 -3.88
CA VAL A 47 9.92 -3.89 -2.43
C VAL A 47 9.35 -2.58 -1.89
N SER A 48 9.32 -1.54 -2.73
CA SER A 48 8.89 -0.21 -2.32
C SER A 48 8.28 0.58 -3.48
N SER A 49 7.48 1.59 -3.14
CA SER A 49 6.93 2.53 -4.14
C SER A 49 8.01 3.42 -4.78
N ALA A 50 9.16 3.61 -4.14
CA ALA A 50 10.30 4.31 -4.75
C ALA A 50 10.90 3.49 -5.91
N ASP A 51 11.05 2.16 -5.73
CA ASP A 51 11.45 1.26 -6.82
C ASP A 51 10.42 1.26 -7.96
N ALA A 52 9.13 1.38 -7.60
CA ALA A 52 8.04 1.51 -8.56
C ALA A 52 8.23 2.73 -9.46
N THR A 53 8.41 3.90 -8.85
CA THR A 53 8.55 5.17 -9.56
C THR A 53 9.81 5.20 -10.44
N GLN A 54 10.92 4.69 -9.94
CA GLN A 54 12.13 4.53 -10.76
C GLN A 54 11.86 3.64 -11.98
N GLY A 55 11.19 2.50 -11.77
CA GLY A 55 10.83 1.60 -12.86
C GLY A 55 9.87 2.24 -13.89
N GLN A 56 8.96 3.14 -13.47
CA GLN A 56 8.13 3.90 -14.40
C GLN A 56 8.95 4.88 -15.24
N ASN A 57 9.88 5.61 -14.61
CA ASN A 57 10.76 6.55 -15.31
C ASN A 57 11.64 5.83 -16.33
N ASP A 58 12.09 4.63 -16.01
CA ASP A 58 12.93 3.80 -16.89
C ASP A 58 12.10 3.04 -17.96
N GLY A 59 10.77 3.15 -17.92
CA GLY A 59 9.85 2.45 -18.83
C GLY A 59 9.71 0.95 -18.57
N LYS A 60 10.15 0.46 -17.39
CA LYS A 60 9.97 -0.92 -16.96
C LYS A 60 8.51 -1.18 -16.58
N PHE A 61 7.88 -0.25 -15.85
CA PHE A 61 6.49 -0.33 -15.43
C PHE A 61 5.62 0.69 -16.16
N ASP A 62 4.46 0.26 -16.60
CA ASP A 62 3.43 1.11 -17.18
C ASP A 62 2.59 1.77 -16.08
N ILE A 63 2.22 0.97 -15.09
CA ILE A 63 1.38 1.34 -13.96
C ILE A 63 2.08 0.83 -12.70
N THR A 64 1.92 1.51 -11.59
CA THR A 64 2.40 1.01 -10.31
C THR A 64 1.32 1.10 -9.24
N ALA A 65 1.36 0.14 -8.32
CA ALA A 65 0.51 0.07 -7.15
C ALA A 65 1.37 0.08 -5.88
N GLY A 66 1.04 0.96 -4.94
CA GLY A 66 1.80 1.10 -3.71
C GLY A 66 1.29 2.23 -2.83
N ASN A 67 2.05 2.59 -1.80
CA ASN A 67 1.56 3.50 -0.78
C ASN A 67 1.53 4.98 -1.22
N SER A 68 0.48 5.64 -0.78
CA SER A 68 0.15 7.04 -1.07
C SER A 68 1.23 8.04 -0.65
N VAL A 69 1.88 7.80 0.49
CA VAL A 69 2.92 8.69 1.06
C VAL A 69 4.14 8.76 0.15
N SER A 70 4.63 7.60 -0.32
CA SER A 70 5.78 7.55 -1.21
C SER A 70 5.51 8.27 -2.53
N TYR A 71 4.33 8.10 -3.13
CA TYR A 71 3.99 8.79 -4.38
C TYR A 71 3.92 10.32 -4.23
N ILE A 72 3.41 10.83 -3.11
CA ILE A 72 3.47 12.26 -2.82
C ILE A 72 4.93 12.73 -2.66
N GLN A 73 5.77 11.96 -1.98
CA GLN A 73 7.19 12.27 -1.83
C GLN A 73 7.91 12.38 -3.18
N GLU A 74 7.71 11.38 -4.05
CA GLU A 74 8.28 11.35 -5.40
C GLU A 74 7.83 12.55 -6.24
N GLN A 75 6.55 12.91 -6.16
CA GLN A 75 6.00 14.08 -6.83
C GLN A 75 6.61 15.40 -6.31
N VAL A 76 6.70 15.57 -4.97
CA VAL A 76 7.21 16.79 -4.34
C VAL A 76 8.72 16.97 -4.56
N THR A 77 9.47 15.88 -4.62
CA THR A 77 10.91 15.90 -4.91
C THR A 77 11.22 15.98 -6.41
N HIS A 78 10.20 16.05 -7.26
CA HIS A 78 10.32 16.11 -8.74
C HIS A 78 11.06 14.91 -9.33
N GLN A 79 11.02 13.76 -8.68
CA GLN A 79 11.59 12.53 -9.21
C GLN A 79 10.68 11.90 -10.28
N ALA A 80 9.37 12.17 -10.22
CA ALA A 80 8.41 11.79 -11.25
C ALA A 80 7.28 12.82 -11.35
N ASP A 81 6.60 12.85 -12.50
CA ASP A 81 5.35 13.62 -12.73
C ASP A 81 4.21 12.61 -12.81
N LEU A 82 3.62 12.32 -11.66
CA LEU A 82 2.67 11.24 -11.45
C LEU A 82 1.23 11.70 -11.57
N GLU A 83 0.37 10.77 -11.98
CA GLU A 83 -1.08 10.89 -11.97
C GLU A 83 -1.68 9.72 -11.18
N ILE A 84 -2.49 10.03 -10.17
CA ILE A 84 -3.27 9.06 -9.42
C ILE A 84 -4.46 8.66 -10.30
N VAL A 85 -4.56 7.38 -10.63
CA VAL A 85 -5.59 6.85 -11.52
C VAL A 85 -6.63 6.00 -10.82
N ALA A 86 -6.30 5.46 -9.64
CA ALA A 86 -7.27 4.79 -8.77
C ALA A 86 -6.80 4.82 -7.30
N GLU A 87 -7.76 4.75 -6.38
CA GLU A 87 -7.49 4.45 -4.98
C GLU A 87 -7.43 2.93 -4.83
N GLY A 88 -6.44 2.41 -4.09
CA GLY A 88 -6.24 0.98 -3.87
C GLY A 88 -6.98 0.49 -2.64
N SER A 89 -6.60 0.99 -1.47
CA SER A 89 -7.11 0.49 -0.19
C SER A 89 -7.27 1.59 0.86
N LEU A 90 -8.18 1.34 1.80
CA LEU A 90 -8.39 2.13 3.02
C LEU A 90 -8.22 1.24 4.23
N MET A 91 -7.53 1.76 5.24
CA MET A 91 -7.33 1.06 6.51
C MET A 91 -8.64 0.64 7.16
N GLN A 92 -8.64 -0.56 7.70
CA GLN A 92 -9.63 -1.12 8.59
C GLN A 92 -8.93 -1.64 9.86
N PRO A 93 -9.66 -1.88 10.96
CA PRO A 93 -9.03 -2.38 12.18
C PRO A 93 -8.20 -3.65 11.96
N GLY A 94 -6.96 -3.63 12.45
CA GLY A 94 -6.06 -4.78 12.46
C GLY A 94 -5.30 -5.05 11.16
N ASN A 95 -5.53 -4.30 10.07
CA ASN A 95 -4.81 -4.57 8.80
C ASN A 95 -3.41 -3.93 8.74
N GLN A 96 -3.17 -2.92 9.56
CA GLN A 96 -1.89 -2.21 9.68
C GLN A 96 -1.56 -2.04 11.16
N ALA A 97 -0.64 -2.83 11.70
CA ALA A 97 -0.38 -2.84 13.14
C ALA A 97 1.10 -2.91 13.49
N LEU A 98 1.43 -2.54 14.73
CA LEU A 98 2.72 -2.80 15.33
C LEU A 98 2.69 -4.12 16.10
N TYR A 99 3.75 -4.89 15.94
CA TYR A 99 3.93 -6.18 16.59
C TYR A 99 5.21 -6.23 17.41
N THR A 100 5.16 -7.01 18.52
CA THR A 100 6.31 -7.30 19.38
C THR A 100 6.43 -8.80 19.63
N LEU A 101 7.54 -9.23 20.22
CA LEU A 101 7.69 -10.60 20.70
C LEU A 101 6.88 -10.84 21.98
N PRO A 102 6.39 -12.07 22.21
CA PRO A 102 5.89 -12.47 23.52
C PRO A 102 6.92 -12.22 24.61
N GLY A 103 6.52 -11.58 25.69
CA GLY A 103 7.42 -11.22 26.78
C GLY A 103 8.38 -10.05 26.48
N SER A 104 8.12 -9.29 25.43
CA SER A 104 8.81 -8.02 25.17
C SER A 104 8.68 -7.09 26.36
N ARG A 105 9.70 -6.22 26.58
CA ARG A 105 9.61 -5.10 27.52
C ARG A 105 8.63 -4.02 27.05
N ILE A 106 8.29 -4.01 25.76
CA ILE A 106 7.32 -3.09 25.16
C ILE A 106 5.98 -3.80 25.22
N THR A 107 5.12 -3.36 26.13
CA THR A 107 3.79 -3.91 26.39
C THR A 107 2.68 -2.90 26.17
N ASP A 108 3.04 -1.64 25.96
CA ASP A 108 2.16 -0.51 25.76
C ASP A 108 2.86 0.46 24.79
N GLU A 109 2.14 1.31 24.09
CA GLU A 109 2.68 2.29 23.15
C GLU A 109 3.60 3.31 23.81
N ALA A 110 3.36 3.63 25.08
CA ALA A 110 4.24 4.53 25.86
C ALA A 110 5.65 3.95 26.04
N ASP A 111 5.82 2.63 26.01
CA ASP A 111 7.09 1.93 26.11
C ASP A 111 7.97 2.07 24.84
N LEU A 112 7.41 2.58 23.75
CA LEU A 112 8.12 2.71 22.47
C LEU A 112 9.23 3.76 22.49
N LYS A 113 9.29 4.62 23.50
CA LYS A 113 10.35 5.62 23.60
C LYS A 113 11.74 4.98 23.65
N GLY A 114 12.59 5.35 22.68
CA GLY A 114 13.92 4.78 22.47
C GLY A 114 13.91 3.41 21.75
N ALA A 115 12.76 2.90 21.34
CA ALA A 115 12.67 1.63 20.63
C ALA A 115 13.16 1.72 19.19
N ARG A 116 13.67 0.60 18.68
CA ARG A 116 13.99 0.38 17.27
C ARG A 116 12.76 -0.24 16.62
N ILE A 117 12.18 0.47 15.65
CA ILE A 117 10.93 0.05 14.99
C ILE A 117 11.23 -0.28 13.53
N GLY A 118 10.97 -1.53 13.14
CA GLY A 118 11.12 -1.98 11.76
C GLY A 118 10.02 -1.39 10.87
N VAL A 119 10.43 -0.83 9.72
CA VAL A 119 9.56 -0.37 8.63
C VAL A 119 10.17 -0.84 7.30
N ASN A 120 9.34 -1.02 6.24
CA ASN A 120 9.92 -1.50 4.98
C ASN A 120 10.84 -0.46 4.31
N VAL A 121 10.47 0.82 4.39
CA VAL A 121 11.24 1.94 3.87
C VAL A 121 11.13 3.12 4.84
N LEU A 122 12.19 3.92 5.00
CA LEU A 122 12.14 5.13 5.82
C LEU A 122 11.31 6.23 5.14
N ASN A 123 10.66 7.06 5.95
CA ASN A 123 9.85 8.20 5.49
C ASN A 123 8.71 7.81 4.53
N ASN A 124 8.09 6.67 4.77
CA ASN A 124 6.92 6.19 4.01
C ASN A 124 5.66 6.13 4.87
N ILE A 125 4.64 5.41 4.38
CA ILE A 125 3.35 5.25 5.06
C ILE A 125 3.51 4.67 6.48
N GLY A 126 4.34 3.62 6.68
CA GLY A 126 4.58 3.05 8.01
C GLY A 126 5.14 4.07 8.98
N THR A 127 6.08 4.90 8.53
CA THR A 127 6.63 5.99 9.36
C THR A 127 5.54 7.01 9.72
N LEU A 128 4.64 7.35 8.79
CA LEU A 128 3.53 8.28 9.01
C LEU A 128 2.54 7.72 10.04
N LEU A 129 2.08 6.49 9.84
CA LEU A 129 1.10 5.82 10.71
C LEU A 129 1.64 5.72 12.15
N ILE A 130 2.90 5.29 12.30
CA ILE A 130 3.55 5.19 13.59
C ILE A 130 3.73 6.58 14.22
N SER A 131 4.11 7.60 13.44
CA SER A 131 4.26 8.97 13.96
C SER A 131 2.94 9.54 14.45
N SER A 132 1.83 9.25 13.76
CA SER A 132 0.47 9.61 14.18
C SER A 132 0.12 8.97 15.53
N MET A 133 0.34 7.67 15.64
CA MET A 133 0.09 6.93 16.89
C MET A 133 0.96 7.45 18.04
N LEU A 134 2.28 7.59 17.83
CA LEU A 134 3.21 8.10 18.86
C LEU A 134 2.80 9.48 19.38
N HIS A 135 2.25 10.33 18.51
CA HIS A 135 1.76 11.66 18.89
C HIS A 135 0.65 11.60 19.95
N GLU A 136 -0.26 10.63 19.86
CA GLU A 136 -1.33 10.43 20.85
C GLU A 136 -0.77 10.11 22.25
N TYR A 137 0.41 9.49 22.30
CA TYR A 137 1.13 9.16 23.56
C TYR A 137 2.18 10.19 23.96
N GLY A 138 2.22 11.35 23.31
CA GLY A 138 3.18 12.42 23.60
C GLY A 138 4.63 12.07 23.26
N ILE A 139 4.85 11.10 22.38
CA ILE A 139 6.18 10.67 21.90
C ILE A 139 6.40 11.29 20.52
N SER A 140 7.47 12.07 20.37
CA SER A 140 7.85 12.59 19.06
C SER A 140 8.56 11.50 18.22
N PRO A 141 8.42 11.50 16.87
CA PRO A 141 9.10 10.52 16.01
C PRO A 141 10.61 10.47 16.18
N GLY A 142 11.25 11.57 16.56
CA GLY A 142 12.69 11.62 16.88
C GLY A 142 13.10 10.90 18.17
N GLN A 143 12.14 10.41 18.96
CA GLN A 143 12.41 9.65 20.19
C GLN A 143 12.35 8.13 19.97
N VAL A 144 12.16 7.67 18.74
CA VAL A 144 12.25 6.27 18.30
C VAL A 144 13.29 6.14 17.19
N HIS A 145 13.70 4.91 16.87
CA HIS A 145 14.68 4.62 15.82
C HIS A 145 14.04 3.76 14.74
N PHE A 146 13.66 4.36 13.62
CA PHE A 146 13.17 3.59 12.48
C PHE A 146 14.30 2.82 11.78
N VAL A 147 14.08 1.53 11.52
CA VAL A 147 15.05 0.63 10.87
C VAL A 147 14.40 0.07 9.61
N ALA A 148 14.98 0.37 8.44
CA ALA A 148 14.46 -0.12 7.16
C ALA A 148 14.88 -1.57 6.92
N MET A 149 13.89 -2.43 6.59
CA MET A 149 14.09 -3.82 6.16
C MET A 149 12.84 -4.40 5.49
N PRO A 150 12.96 -5.36 4.55
CA PRO A 150 11.81 -6.00 3.92
C PRO A 150 10.89 -6.68 4.94
N PHE A 151 9.57 -6.65 4.70
CA PHE A 151 8.57 -7.27 5.59
C PHE A 151 8.90 -8.72 5.96
N PRO A 152 9.29 -9.62 5.02
CA PRO A 152 9.60 -11.01 5.36
C PRO A 152 10.77 -11.20 6.33
N GLU A 153 11.59 -10.17 6.54
CA GLU A 153 12.75 -10.23 7.44
C GLU A 153 12.42 -9.76 8.87
N MET A 154 11.31 -9.02 9.06
CA MET A 154 11.01 -8.31 10.31
C MET A 154 10.78 -9.25 11.49
N GLY A 155 10.05 -10.35 11.29
CA GLY A 155 9.83 -11.32 12.36
C GLY A 155 11.13 -11.96 12.87
N GLN A 156 12.06 -12.27 11.97
CA GLN A 156 13.38 -12.77 12.38
C GLN A 156 14.27 -11.67 13.01
N ALA A 157 14.11 -10.41 12.58
CA ALA A 157 14.81 -9.28 13.18
C ALA A 157 14.33 -9.02 14.62
N LEU A 158 13.04 -9.18 14.90
CA LEU A 158 12.50 -9.18 16.26
C LEU A 158 13.14 -10.29 17.11
N LYS A 159 13.14 -11.54 16.63
CA LYS A 159 13.76 -12.69 17.34
C LYS A 159 15.24 -12.49 17.63
N ARG A 160 15.95 -11.82 16.77
CA ARG A 160 17.38 -11.49 16.95
C ARG A 160 17.63 -10.21 17.73
N HIS A 161 16.57 -9.55 18.19
CA HIS A 161 16.65 -8.25 18.87
C HIS A 161 17.38 -7.18 18.05
N VAL A 162 17.28 -7.22 16.73
CA VAL A 162 17.73 -6.14 15.83
C VAL A 162 16.78 -4.96 15.89
N ILE A 163 15.48 -5.27 15.97
CA ILE A 163 14.38 -4.32 16.22
C ILE A 163 13.60 -4.74 17.46
N ASP A 164 12.89 -3.81 18.07
CA ASP A 164 12.12 -4.00 19.30
C ASP A 164 10.61 -4.12 19.00
N ALA A 165 10.15 -3.49 17.91
CA ALA A 165 8.81 -3.60 17.35
C ALA A 165 8.87 -3.61 15.82
N ALA A 166 7.87 -4.16 15.16
CA ALA A 166 7.77 -4.22 13.69
C ALA A 166 6.42 -3.71 13.22
N TRP A 167 6.41 -2.84 12.21
CA TRP A 167 5.20 -2.53 11.47
C TRP A 167 4.97 -3.59 10.40
N LEU A 168 3.86 -4.29 10.49
CA LEU A 168 3.50 -5.36 9.58
C LEU A 168 2.08 -5.12 9.04
N PRO A 169 1.93 -4.89 7.73
CA PRO A 169 0.64 -4.96 7.07
C PRO A 169 0.23 -6.43 6.88
N GLU A 170 -1.03 -6.68 6.51
CA GLU A 170 -1.43 -8.01 6.08
C GLU A 170 -0.89 -8.36 4.67
N PRO A 171 -0.45 -9.61 4.46
CA PRO A 171 -0.63 -10.79 5.30
C PRO A 171 0.48 -11.05 6.34
N PHE A 172 1.48 -10.17 6.46
CA PHE A 172 2.68 -10.42 7.30
C PHE A 172 2.36 -10.45 8.79
N GLY A 173 1.43 -9.59 9.27
CA GLY A 173 1.00 -9.59 10.66
C GLY A 173 0.44 -10.94 11.09
N SER A 174 -0.51 -11.46 10.36
CA SER A 174 -1.11 -12.78 10.61
C SER A 174 -0.10 -13.92 10.43
N ALA A 175 0.76 -13.86 9.40
CA ALA A 175 1.74 -14.91 9.15
C ALA A 175 2.80 -15.01 10.24
N ASP A 176 3.36 -13.90 10.69
CA ASP A 176 4.35 -13.85 11.75
C ASP A 176 3.72 -14.07 13.13
N GLY A 177 2.49 -13.60 13.34
CA GLY A 177 1.69 -13.94 14.52
C GLY A 177 1.53 -15.44 14.69
N ALA A 178 1.12 -16.15 13.65
CA ALA A 178 0.93 -17.59 13.68
C ALA A 178 2.24 -18.39 13.78
N SER A 179 3.28 -18.00 13.02
CA SER A 179 4.53 -18.78 12.92
C SER A 179 5.53 -18.49 14.03
N MET A 180 5.48 -17.31 14.63
CA MET A 180 6.46 -16.84 15.61
C MET A 180 5.82 -16.42 16.94
N GLY A 181 4.48 -16.40 17.01
CA GLY A 181 3.75 -15.98 18.20
C GLY A 181 3.86 -14.47 18.45
N LEU A 182 4.06 -13.65 17.41
CA LEU A 182 4.09 -12.21 17.60
C LEU A 182 2.78 -11.72 18.20
N VAL A 183 2.88 -10.71 19.04
CA VAL A 183 1.75 -10.08 19.72
C VAL A 183 1.54 -8.72 19.08
N GLU A 184 0.31 -8.44 18.65
CA GLU A 184 -0.09 -7.09 18.25
C GLU A 184 0.03 -6.17 19.45
N LEU A 185 0.86 -5.13 19.33
CA LEU A 185 1.00 -4.08 20.34
C LEU A 185 -0.14 -3.08 20.21
N CYS A 186 -0.35 -2.61 18.98
CA CYS A 186 -1.44 -1.68 18.68
C CYS A 186 -1.82 -1.69 17.20
N ASP A 187 -3.10 -1.45 16.96
CA ASP A 187 -3.65 -1.12 15.64
C ASP A 187 -3.29 0.33 15.27
N LEU A 188 -2.78 0.56 14.06
CA LEU A 188 -2.47 1.89 13.57
C LEU A 188 -3.66 2.59 12.89
N ASN A 189 -4.81 1.93 12.79
CA ASN A 189 -6.07 2.49 12.31
C ASN A 189 -6.78 3.31 13.40
N GLN A 190 -6.12 4.34 13.91
CA GLN A 190 -6.59 5.14 15.04
C GLN A 190 -6.26 6.63 14.88
N GLY A 191 -6.97 7.49 15.62
CA GLY A 191 -6.70 8.93 15.64
C GLY A 191 -6.76 9.56 14.25
N ALA A 192 -5.72 10.29 13.89
CA ALA A 192 -5.61 10.96 12.59
C ALA A 192 -5.49 9.99 11.41
N THR A 193 -5.14 8.73 11.66
CA THR A 193 -5.00 7.68 10.62
C THR A 193 -6.15 6.68 10.57
N GLN A 194 -7.25 6.91 11.29
CA GLN A 194 -8.45 6.07 11.18
C GLN A 194 -9.04 6.12 9.76
N GLY A 195 -9.24 4.94 9.14
CA GLY A 195 -9.72 4.82 7.76
C GLY A 195 -8.81 5.52 6.74
N PHE A 196 -7.49 5.47 6.97
CA PHE A 196 -6.52 6.20 6.16
C PHE A 196 -6.37 5.58 4.76
N PRO A 197 -6.25 6.39 3.68
CA PRO A 197 -5.99 5.86 2.34
C PRO A 197 -4.53 5.41 2.24
N VAL A 198 -4.33 4.11 2.05
CA VAL A 198 -3.00 3.49 2.01
C VAL A 198 -2.52 3.34 0.58
N GLY A 199 -3.22 2.52 -0.21
CA GLY A 199 -2.80 2.14 -1.55
C GLY A 199 -3.34 3.08 -2.63
N TRP A 200 -2.49 3.42 -3.60
CA TRP A 200 -2.88 4.09 -4.83
C TRP A 200 -2.30 3.39 -6.05
N TYR A 201 -3.04 3.48 -7.17
CA TYR A 201 -2.53 3.17 -8.50
C TYR A 201 -2.13 4.45 -9.19
N VAL A 202 -0.90 4.48 -9.70
CA VAL A 202 -0.37 5.67 -10.37
C VAL A 202 0.29 5.33 -11.69
N VAL A 203 0.25 6.31 -12.59
CA VAL A 203 0.99 6.33 -13.86
C VAL A 203 1.78 7.63 -13.97
N THR A 204 2.71 7.72 -14.90
CA THR A 204 3.22 9.05 -15.26
C THR A 204 2.19 9.79 -16.12
N LYS A 205 2.06 11.12 -15.96
CA LYS A 205 1.14 11.92 -16.79
C LYS A 205 1.41 11.78 -18.29
N ALA A 206 2.68 11.59 -18.66
CA ALA A 206 3.06 11.34 -20.04
C ALA A 206 2.48 10.01 -20.56
N TRP A 207 2.48 8.98 -19.72
CA TRP A 207 1.91 7.68 -20.05
C TRP A 207 0.37 7.75 -20.17
N ALA A 208 -0.32 8.38 -19.21
CA ALA A 208 -1.78 8.57 -19.25
C ALA A 208 -2.21 9.28 -20.56
N LYS A 209 -1.51 10.36 -20.90
CA LYS A 209 -1.77 11.10 -22.14
C LYS A 209 -1.51 10.29 -23.42
N LYS A 210 -0.52 9.38 -23.38
CA LYS A 210 -0.13 8.57 -24.53
C LYS A 210 -1.07 7.39 -24.77
N TYR A 211 -1.63 6.82 -23.70
CA TYR A 211 -2.39 5.56 -23.74
C TYR A 211 -3.78 5.67 -23.07
N PRO A 212 -4.61 6.67 -23.42
CA PRO A 212 -5.85 6.95 -22.68
C PRO A 212 -6.89 5.82 -22.77
N ARG A 213 -7.00 5.13 -23.91
CA ARG A 213 -7.94 4.00 -24.06
C ARG A 213 -7.44 2.77 -23.33
N THR A 214 -6.14 2.53 -23.35
CA THR A 214 -5.50 1.45 -22.59
C THR A 214 -5.69 1.69 -21.09
N LEU A 215 -5.52 2.92 -20.61
CA LEU A 215 -5.77 3.29 -19.20
C LEU A 215 -7.24 3.04 -18.82
N ALA A 216 -8.18 3.48 -19.65
CA ALA A 216 -9.61 3.27 -19.39
C ALA A 216 -9.95 1.78 -19.28
N ALA A 217 -9.45 0.93 -20.18
CA ALA A 217 -9.64 -0.51 -20.13
C ALA A 217 -9.02 -1.15 -18.87
N PHE A 218 -7.82 -0.70 -18.47
CA PHE A 218 -7.20 -1.14 -17.23
C PHE A 218 -8.04 -0.78 -16.01
N LEU A 219 -8.54 0.46 -15.93
CA LEU A 219 -9.34 0.94 -14.82
C LEU A 219 -10.71 0.25 -14.72
N ASP A 220 -11.34 -0.08 -15.87
CA ASP A 220 -12.58 -0.85 -15.89
C ASP A 220 -12.40 -2.27 -15.32
N ALA A 221 -11.29 -2.95 -15.66
CA ALA A 221 -10.94 -4.25 -15.10
C ALA A 221 -10.57 -4.16 -13.62
N LEU A 222 -9.72 -3.20 -13.25
CA LEU A 222 -9.30 -2.98 -11.87
C LEU A 222 -10.50 -2.71 -10.96
N ARG A 223 -11.43 -1.83 -11.36
CA ARG A 223 -12.62 -1.51 -10.59
C ARG A 223 -13.47 -2.75 -10.30
N GLN A 224 -13.59 -3.67 -11.27
CA GLN A 224 -14.29 -4.94 -11.06
C GLN A 224 -13.53 -5.82 -10.05
N GLY A 225 -12.20 -5.90 -10.13
CA GLY A 225 -11.38 -6.62 -9.16
C GLY A 225 -11.51 -6.05 -7.75
N GLN A 226 -11.54 -4.72 -7.61
CA GLN A 226 -11.76 -4.06 -6.33
C GLN A 226 -13.17 -4.29 -5.78
N GLU A 227 -14.21 -4.30 -6.63
CA GLU A 227 -15.57 -4.66 -6.22
C GLU A 227 -15.65 -6.09 -5.67
N ILE A 228 -14.94 -7.02 -6.29
CA ILE A 228 -14.83 -8.40 -5.80
C ILE A 228 -14.07 -8.42 -4.47
N ALA A 229 -12.95 -7.70 -4.35
CA ALA A 229 -12.16 -7.62 -3.13
C ALA A 229 -12.97 -7.05 -1.95
N ASP A 230 -13.75 -5.99 -2.19
CA ASP A 230 -14.54 -5.32 -1.15
C ASP A 230 -15.75 -6.16 -0.68
N THR A 231 -16.28 -7.03 -1.54
CA THR A 231 -17.52 -7.76 -1.26
C THR A 231 -17.32 -9.26 -0.98
N GLN A 232 -16.16 -9.83 -1.35
CA GLN A 232 -15.92 -11.27 -1.29
C GLN A 232 -14.60 -11.60 -0.60
N ARG A 233 -14.65 -11.73 0.73
CA ARG A 233 -13.48 -12.06 1.55
C ARG A 233 -12.66 -13.24 0.99
N THR A 234 -13.33 -14.30 0.56
CA THR A 234 -12.67 -15.50 0.02
C THR A 234 -11.85 -15.24 -1.24
N ALA A 235 -12.21 -14.25 -2.04
CA ALA A 235 -11.42 -13.86 -3.20
C ALA A 235 -10.10 -13.20 -2.78
N VAL A 236 -10.12 -12.35 -1.74
CA VAL A 236 -8.90 -11.77 -1.16
C VAL A 236 -8.01 -12.86 -0.57
N GLU A 237 -8.58 -13.78 0.22
CA GLU A 237 -7.85 -14.92 0.78
C GLU A 237 -7.12 -15.71 -0.31
N GLN A 238 -7.82 -16.08 -1.39
CA GLN A 238 -7.25 -16.82 -2.52
C GLN A 238 -6.17 -16.01 -3.27
N ALA A 239 -6.33 -14.70 -3.41
CA ALA A 239 -5.33 -13.85 -4.02
C ALA A 239 -4.03 -13.84 -3.20
N MET A 240 -4.13 -13.77 -1.87
CA MET A 240 -2.95 -13.81 -0.98
C MET A 240 -2.26 -15.18 -0.95
N GLU A 241 -3.01 -16.27 -1.13
CA GLU A 241 -2.46 -17.62 -1.27
C GLU A 241 -1.62 -17.81 -2.55
N LYS A 242 -1.94 -17.05 -3.59
CA LYS A 242 -1.31 -17.14 -4.93
C LYS A 242 -0.20 -16.13 -5.14
N LEU A 243 0.10 -15.26 -4.19
CA LEU A 243 1.21 -14.33 -4.31
C LEU A 243 2.52 -15.07 -4.63
N PRO A 244 3.45 -14.46 -5.37
CA PRO A 244 4.73 -15.10 -5.64
C PRO A 244 5.54 -15.30 -4.35
N PRO A 245 6.33 -16.41 -4.24
CA PRO A 245 7.22 -16.60 -3.11
C PRO A 245 8.19 -15.42 -2.93
N PRO A 246 8.48 -14.97 -1.71
CA PRO A 246 8.12 -15.56 -0.40
C PRO A 246 6.83 -14.98 0.21
N TYR A 247 5.97 -14.34 -0.56
CA TYR A 247 4.83 -13.53 -0.08
C TYR A 247 3.53 -14.32 0.07
N ALA A 248 3.40 -15.45 -0.63
CA ALA A 248 2.22 -16.31 -0.52
C ALA A 248 2.04 -16.85 0.89
N VAL A 249 0.80 -16.84 1.38
CA VAL A 249 0.45 -17.38 2.70
C VAL A 249 -0.42 -18.62 2.60
N PRO A 250 -0.33 -19.56 3.57
CA PRO A 250 -1.22 -20.71 3.62
C PRO A 250 -2.69 -20.30 3.83
N PRO A 251 -3.68 -21.11 3.37
CA PRO A 251 -5.10 -20.83 3.54
C PRO A 251 -5.52 -20.51 4.97
N MET A 252 -4.90 -21.20 5.97
CA MET A 252 -5.17 -20.96 7.38
C MET A 252 -4.79 -19.55 7.81
N ILE A 253 -3.73 -18.98 7.26
CA ILE A 253 -3.31 -17.60 7.54
C ILE A 253 -4.22 -16.63 6.80
N ALA A 254 -4.48 -16.86 5.52
CA ALA A 254 -5.37 -16.03 4.72
C ALA A 254 -6.76 -15.86 5.37
N SER A 255 -7.31 -16.94 5.96
CA SER A 255 -8.64 -16.92 6.59
C SER A 255 -8.74 -16.08 7.87
N VAL A 256 -7.63 -15.74 8.51
CA VAL A 256 -7.60 -14.93 9.75
C VAL A 256 -7.11 -13.51 9.57
N MET A 257 -6.64 -13.14 8.38
CA MET A 257 -6.21 -11.78 8.07
C MET A 257 -7.32 -10.75 8.32
N SER A 258 -6.92 -9.57 8.76
CA SER A 258 -7.77 -8.39 8.75
C SER A 258 -7.79 -7.80 7.35
N LEU A 259 -8.98 -7.55 6.81
CA LEU A 259 -9.13 -7.02 5.46
C LEU A 259 -9.31 -5.50 5.46
N GLU A 260 -9.12 -4.93 4.30
CA GLU A 260 -9.25 -3.52 3.98
C GLU A 260 -10.60 -3.23 3.33
N THR A 261 -10.89 -1.95 3.13
CA THR A 261 -11.92 -1.52 2.19
C THR A 261 -11.24 -1.17 0.87
N TYR A 262 -11.81 -1.62 -0.23
CA TYR A 262 -11.27 -1.37 -1.57
C TYR A 262 -12.17 -0.39 -2.32
N PRO A 263 -11.81 0.90 -2.38
CA PRO A 263 -12.63 1.92 -3.03
C PRO A 263 -12.79 1.63 -4.53
N LEU A 264 -13.99 1.88 -5.04
CA LEU A 264 -14.28 1.79 -6.47
C LEU A 264 -13.92 3.08 -7.23
N SER A 265 -13.24 4.00 -6.55
CA SER A 265 -12.88 5.32 -7.06
C SER A 265 -11.71 5.23 -8.02
N VAL A 266 -12.02 5.34 -9.29
CA VAL A 266 -11.05 5.46 -10.39
C VAL A 266 -11.17 6.83 -11.05
N ALA A 267 -10.12 7.28 -11.77
CA ALA A 267 -10.19 8.55 -12.49
C ALA A 267 -11.37 8.58 -13.48
N PRO A 268 -12.14 9.69 -13.58
CA PRO A 268 -11.93 10.97 -12.90
C PRO A 268 -12.59 11.09 -11.51
N ASP A 269 -13.24 10.04 -11.00
CA ASP A 269 -14.15 10.09 -9.81
C ASP A 269 -13.42 9.80 -8.49
N ILE A 270 -12.12 10.10 -8.40
CA ILE A 270 -11.32 9.94 -7.17
C ILE A 270 -11.82 10.93 -6.10
N ASP A 271 -11.97 10.45 -4.86
CA ASP A 271 -12.34 11.29 -3.71
C ASP A 271 -11.20 12.25 -3.35
N ARG A 272 -11.32 13.50 -3.83
CA ARG A 272 -10.32 14.54 -3.64
C ARG A 272 -10.04 14.87 -2.18
N SER A 273 -11.05 14.80 -1.32
CA SER A 273 -10.88 15.10 0.10
C SER A 273 -10.07 14.01 0.79
N ARG A 274 -10.34 12.77 0.43
CA ARG A 274 -9.68 11.59 0.98
C ARG A 274 -8.20 11.55 0.56
N VAL A 275 -7.88 11.73 -0.73
CA VAL A 275 -6.47 11.74 -1.16
C VAL A 275 -5.71 12.97 -0.63
N GLN A 276 -6.37 14.12 -0.48
CA GLN A 276 -5.76 15.32 0.11
C GLN A 276 -5.39 15.12 1.59
N ARG A 277 -6.15 14.29 2.32
CA ARG A 277 -5.87 13.98 3.73
C ARG A 277 -4.45 13.42 3.91
N VAL A 278 -3.96 12.61 2.97
CA VAL A 278 -2.59 12.06 3.03
C VAL A 278 -1.55 13.18 3.09
N ALA A 279 -1.62 14.15 2.18
CA ALA A 279 -0.67 15.27 2.18
C ALA A 279 -0.80 16.16 3.43
N ASN A 280 -2.02 16.31 3.96
CA ASN A 280 -2.25 17.07 5.18
C ASN A 280 -1.56 16.41 6.38
N GLU A 281 -1.73 15.10 6.56
CA GLU A 281 -1.08 14.35 7.63
C GLU A 281 0.46 14.31 7.45
N MET A 282 0.95 14.15 6.23
CA MET A 282 2.39 14.26 5.93
C MET A 282 2.95 15.62 6.34
N TYR A 283 2.21 16.70 6.12
CA TYR A 283 2.63 18.04 6.55
C TYR A 283 2.56 18.18 8.07
N GLN A 284 1.50 17.69 8.71
CA GLN A 284 1.33 17.72 10.17
C GLN A 284 2.50 17.01 10.88
N PHE A 285 2.92 15.85 10.37
CA PHE A 285 4.02 15.06 10.93
C PHE A 285 5.39 15.39 10.33
N GLN A 286 5.53 16.57 9.69
CA GLN A 286 6.79 17.13 9.19
C GLN A 286 7.49 16.27 8.12
N MET A 287 6.77 15.39 7.45
CA MET A 287 7.26 14.66 6.27
C MET A 287 7.30 15.55 5.02
N LEU A 288 6.51 16.61 5.00
CA LEU A 288 6.55 17.67 3.98
C LEU A 288 7.00 18.99 4.61
N ARG A 289 7.84 19.72 3.90
CA ARG A 289 8.33 21.05 4.34
C ARG A 289 7.29 22.16 4.21
N GLN A 290 6.30 21.95 3.33
CA GLN A 290 5.21 22.90 3.06
C GLN A 290 3.94 22.11 2.66
N PRO A 291 2.74 22.69 2.81
CA PRO A 291 1.51 22.05 2.36
C PRO A 291 1.58 21.71 0.87
N PHE A 292 1.06 20.54 0.50
CA PHE A 292 1.00 20.07 -0.88
C PHE A 292 -0.43 19.84 -1.32
N GLN A 293 -0.78 20.29 -2.54
CA GLN A 293 -2.10 20.10 -3.12
C GLN A 293 -2.12 18.86 -4.03
N VAL A 294 -2.70 17.77 -3.55
CA VAL A 294 -2.77 16.50 -4.28
C VAL A 294 -3.57 16.61 -5.58
N ALA A 295 -4.43 17.65 -5.70
CA ALA A 295 -5.14 17.93 -6.94
C ALA A 295 -4.21 18.06 -8.17
N SER A 296 -2.94 18.43 -7.99
CA SER A 296 -1.93 18.46 -9.07
C SER A 296 -1.55 17.08 -9.59
N MET A 297 -1.85 16.02 -8.83
CA MET A 297 -1.64 14.61 -9.20
C MET A 297 -2.92 13.95 -9.72
N LEU A 298 -4.05 14.64 -9.75
CA LEU A 298 -5.30 14.13 -10.31
C LEU A 298 -5.39 14.57 -11.77
N GLY A 299 -5.63 13.61 -12.66
CA GLY A 299 -5.81 13.88 -14.07
C GLY A 299 -7.02 14.77 -14.32
N GLY A 300 -6.87 15.72 -15.23
CA GLY A 300 -7.98 16.42 -15.84
C GLY A 300 -8.34 15.68 -17.12
N LEU A 301 -9.23 14.72 -17.05
CA LEU A 301 -9.93 14.21 -18.25
C LEU A 301 -11.01 15.17 -18.65
#